data_3d3cc84000dca763da94de991b8d2bc7
#
_entry.id   3d3cc84000dca763da94de991b8d2bc7
#
_cell.length_a   1.000
_cell.length_b   1.000
_cell.length_c   1.000
_cell.angle_alpha   90.00
_cell.angle_beta   90.00
_cell.angle_gamma   90.00
#
_symmetry.space_group_name_H-M   'P 1'
#
loop_
_entity.id
_entity.type
_entity.pdbx_description
1 polymer ?
#
loop_
_entity_poly.entity_id
_entity_poly.type
_entity_poly.pdbx_seq_one_letter_code
_entity_poly.pdbx_strand_id
1 'polypeptide(L)'
;MAETRRIECDGVGLHVEIDGPDDAATVLFLHGVGSSGRTWEWLPDELTRGRRIVRVDLRGHGRSDHAPGTYLITRYGADVAAVVRSVASRPAVVVGNSLGGVVAWWLAQSHPDLVTAALLEDPPLLAGETPETEAGRFRDVFHAVQSVILEGRERGLSEEELAGHIATIRWGPPGTPTLGELLTDDGLATMAFGYHRLDIGVIDGAIDGSTLAAAETRTPVALPVVVVAADDAAGAAFSTGDEERLARGQPTVEVVRVAGSGHRIHDMRAHREAFTGHLGRFLDTYAPEELAAGQ
;
A
#
# COMPACT_ATOMS: atom_id res chain seq x y z
N MET A 1 0.27 -17.88 -15.74
CA MET A 1 1.49 -17.17 -15.24
C MET A 1 1.23 -15.70 -15.42
N ALA A 2 1.56 -14.89 -14.42
CA ALA A 2 1.43 -13.44 -14.51
C ALA A 2 2.19 -12.91 -15.73
N GLU A 3 1.58 -12.03 -16.48
CA GLU A 3 2.25 -11.23 -17.50
C GLU A 3 3.03 -10.11 -16.79
N THR A 4 4.29 -9.93 -17.15
CA THR A 4 5.10 -8.82 -16.65
C THR A 4 5.20 -7.74 -17.72
N ARG A 5 4.88 -6.50 -17.38
CA ARG A 5 5.06 -5.32 -18.24
C ARG A 5 5.97 -4.29 -17.59
N ARG A 6 6.66 -3.54 -18.43
CA ARG A 6 7.34 -2.31 -18.04
C ARG A 6 6.57 -1.14 -18.65
N ILE A 7 6.06 -0.25 -17.81
CA ILE A 7 5.27 0.91 -18.23
C ILE A 7 6.09 2.16 -17.96
N GLU A 8 6.38 2.91 -19.03
CA GLU A 8 7.14 4.14 -18.93
C GLU A 8 6.23 5.32 -18.55
N CYS A 9 6.61 6.05 -17.51
CA CYS A 9 5.93 7.24 -17.05
C CYS A 9 6.96 8.34 -16.71
N ASP A 10 6.97 9.41 -17.47
CA ASP A 10 7.84 10.58 -17.24
C ASP A 10 9.34 10.18 -17.05
N GLY A 11 9.81 9.25 -17.89
CA GLY A 11 11.19 8.75 -17.88
C GLY A 11 11.50 7.74 -16.78
N VAL A 12 10.48 7.23 -16.08
CA VAL A 12 10.58 6.18 -15.05
C VAL A 12 9.85 4.94 -15.54
N GLY A 13 10.54 3.83 -15.62
CA GLY A 13 9.96 2.54 -15.97
C GLY A 13 9.42 1.83 -14.73
N LEU A 14 8.13 1.55 -14.73
CA LEU A 14 7.45 0.85 -13.66
C LEU A 14 7.33 -0.64 -13.98
N HIS A 15 7.65 -1.48 -13.01
CA HIS A 15 7.38 -2.91 -13.08
C HIS A 15 5.94 -3.19 -12.69
N VAL A 16 5.22 -3.89 -13.57
CA VAL A 16 3.80 -4.20 -13.39
C VAL A 16 3.58 -5.69 -13.68
N GLU A 17 2.95 -6.39 -12.76
CA GLU A 17 2.52 -7.77 -12.94
C GLU A 17 1.01 -7.81 -13.13
N ILE A 18 0.56 -8.58 -14.12
CA ILE A 18 -0.84 -8.65 -14.53
C ILE A 18 -1.27 -10.10 -14.63
N ASP A 19 -2.37 -10.43 -13.95
CA ASP A 19 -3.03 -11.73 -14.02
C ASP A 19 -4.50 -11.56 -14.41
N GLY A 20 -5.08 -12.56 -15.04
CA GLY A 20 -6.50 -12.59 -15.40
C GLY A 20 -6.83 -12.03 -16.79
N PRO A 21 -8.10 -12.12 -17.21
CA PRO A 21 -8.54 -11.75 -18.55
C PRO A 21 -8.44 -10.24 -18.82
N ASP A 22 -8.19 -9.86 -20.08
CA ASP A 22 -8.02 -8.46 -20.49
C ASP A 22 -9.31 -7.62 -20.37
N ASP A 23 -10.48 -8.25 -20.51
CA ASP A 23 -11.79 -7.63 -20.46
C ASP A 23 -12.46 -7.66 -19.08
N ALA A 24 -11.86 -8.37 -18.11
CA ALA A 24 -12.40 -8.45 -16.76
C ALA A 24 -12.24 -7.12 -15.99
N ALA A 25 -12.99 -6.99 -14.87
CA ALA A 25 -12.87 -5.87 -13.97
C ALA A 25 -11.42 -5.77 -13.43
N THR A 26 -10.78 -4.63 -13.65
CA THR A 26 -9.40 -4.42 -13.20
C THR A 26 -9.36 -4.02 -11.73
N VAL A 27 -8.57 -4.75 -10.95
CA VAL A 27 -8.24 -4.43 -9.57
C VAL A 27 -6.74 -4.14 -9.48
N LEU A 28 -6.41 -2.91 -9.13
CA LEU A 28 -5.04 -2.44 -9.00
C LEU A 28 -4.61 -2.47 -7.55
N PHE A 29 -3.48 -3.12 -7.26
CA PHE A 29 -2.92 -3.25 -5.93
C PHE A 29 -1.64 -2.42 -5.79
N LEU A 30 -1.62 -1.54 -4.78
CA LEU A 30 -0.54 -0.61 -4.47
C LEU A 30 0.03 -0.91 -3.07
N HIS A 31 1.33 -1.02 -2.97
CA HIS A 31 2.05 -1.34 -1.73
C HIS A 31 2.45 -0.08 -0.94
N GLY A 32 2.87 -0.26 0.31
CA GLY A 32 3.42 0.77 1.19
C GLY A 32 4.91 1.04 0.98
N VAL A 33 5.44 2.04 1.69
CA VAL A 33 6.88 2.35 1.71
C VAL A 33 7.69 1.12 2.09
N GLY A 34 8.78 0.86 1.37
CA GLY A 34 9.70 -0.24 1.62
C GLY A 34 9.15 -1.63 1.26
N SER A 35 8.05 -1.70 0.50
CA SER A 35 7.46 -2.95 0.02
C SER A 35 7.56 -3.05 -1.52
N SER A 36 6.77 -3.91 -2.13
CA SER A 36 6.65 -4.09 -3.57
C SER A 36 5.29 -4.72 -3.90
N GLY A 37 4.94 -4.85 -5.18
CA GLY A 37 3.73 -5.55 -5.63
C GLY A 37 3.62 -6.99 -5.11
N ARG A 38 4.76 -7.61 -4.77
CA ARG A 38 4.82 -8.96 -4.20
C ARG A 38 4.04 -9.10 -2.88
N THR A 39 3.84 -8.02 -2.13
CA THR A 39 3.05 -8.07 -0.87
C THR A 39 1.60 -8.53 -1.11
N TRP A 40 1.14 -8.55 -2.37
CA TRP A 40 -0.19 -8.98 -2.79
C TRP A 40 -0.21 -10.35 -3.50
N GLU A 41 0.93 -11.09 -3.55
CA GLU A 41 1.00 -12.40 -4.19
C GLU A 41 0.24 -13.51 -3.42
N TRP A 42 -0.01 -13.30 -2.12
CA TRP A 42 -0.74 -14.24 -1.26
C TRP A 42 -2.25 -14.26 -1.49
N LEU A 43 -2.79 -13.33 -2.29
CA LEU A 43 -4.23 -13.23 -2.50
C LEU A 43 -4.82 -14.58 -2.92
N PRO A 44 -5.86 -15.06 -2.22
CA PRO A 44 -6.46 -16.36 -2.54
C PRO A 44 -7.27 -16.29 -3.83
N ASP A 45 -7.41 -17.45 -4.48
CA ASP A 45 -8.07 -17.58 -5.79
C ASP A 45 -9.48 -17.02 -5.82
N GLU A 46 -10.23 -17.10 -4.73
CA GLU A 46 -11.59 -16.55 -4.63
C GLU A 46 -11.64 -15.02 -4.75
N LEU A 47 -10.54 -14.32 -4.45
CA LEU A 47 -10.45 -12.86 -4.61
C LEU A 47 -9.90 -12.44 -5.97
N THR A 48 -9.25 -13.34 -6.69
CA THR A 48 -8.59 -13.03 -7.98
C THR A 48 -9.34 -13.56 -9.20
N ARG A 49 -10.13 -14.65 -9.02
CA ARG A 49 -10.85 -15.30 -10.11
C ARG A 49 -11.84 -14.34 -10.79
N GLY A 50 -11.85 -14.36 -12.14
CA GLY A 50 -12.74 -13.53 -12.94
C GLY A 50 -12.44 -12.04 -12.89
N ARG A 51 -11.29 -11.64 -12.32
CA ARG A 51 -10.82 -10.27 -12.23
C ARG A 51 -9.47 -10.13 -12.92
N ARG A 52 -9.18 -8.94 -13.41
CA ARG A 52 -7.85 -8.58 -13.90
C ARG A 52 -7.05 -7.96 -12.75
N ILE A 53 -6.11 -8.71 -12.20
CA ILE A 53 -5.29 -8.32 -11.06
C ILE A 53 -4.02 -7.64 -11.55
N VAL A 54 -3.79 -6.41 -11.11
CA VAL A 54 -2.61 -5.61 -11.48
C VAL A 54 -1.84 -5.24 -10.21
N ARG A 55 -0.60 -5.70 -10.09
CA ARG A 55 0.31 -5.38 -8.99
C ARG A 55 1.43 -4.49 -9.51
N VAL A 56 1.62 -3.34 -8.89
CA VAL A 56 2.60 -2.33 -9.32
C VAL A 56 3.71 -2.21 -8.30
N ASP A 57 4.96 -2.26 -8.75
CA ASP A 57 6.07 -1.73 -7.96
C ASP A 57 6.10 -0.21 -8.19
N LEU A 58 5.90 0.58 -7.14
CA LEU A 58 5.95 2.04 -7.22
C LEU A 58 7.38 2.52 -7.52
N ARG A 59 7.53 3.73 -8.11
CA ARG A 59 8.86 4.31 -8.36
C ARG A 59 9.75 4.23 -7.10
N GLY A 60 11.03 3.93 -7.28
CA GLY A 60 11.99 3.77 -6.18
C GLY A 60 11.87 2.47 -5.39
N HIS A 61 10.94 1.58 -5.76
CA HIS A 61 10.68 0.33 -5.05
C HIS A 61 10.79 -0.89 -5.99
N GLY A 62 11.06 -2.05 -5.39
CA GLY A 62 10.99 -3.35 -6.06
C GLY A 62 11.86 -3.43 -7.32
N ARG A 63 11.22 -3.70 -8.46
CA ARG A 63 11.85 -3.81 -9.78
C ARG A 63 11.63 -2.56 -10.66
N SER A 64 10.93 -1.54 -10.13
CA SER A 64 10.77 -0.25 -10.79
C SER A 64 12.03 0.59 -10.70
N ASP A 65 12.17 1.58 -11.60
CA ASP A 65 13.33 2.45 -11.60
C ASP A 65 13.42 3.31 -10.35
N HIS A 66 14.65 3.58 -9.94
CA HIS A 66 14.96 4.62 -8.99
C HIS A 66 14.94 5.98 -9.68
N ALA A 67 14.32 6.96 -9.01
CA ALA A 67 14.20 8.33 -9.51
C ALA A 67 14.40 9.34 -8.35
N PRO A 68 15.61 9.44 -7.79
CA PRO A 68 15.92 10.28 -6.65
C PRO A 68 15.40 11.71 -6.79
N GLY A 69 14.83 12.27 -5.71
CA GLY A 69 14.27 13.62 -5.69
C GLY A 69 12.86 13.74 -6.29
N THR A 70 12.24 12.62 -6.74
CA THR A 70 10.90 12.62 -7.33
C THR A 70 9.86 11.80 -6.55
N TYR A 71 10.17 11.39 -5.33
CA TYR A 71 9.31 10.54 -4.49
C TYR A 71 8.19 11.33 -3.81
N LEU A 72 7.36 11.98 -4.61
CA LEU A 72 6.26 12.84 -4.19
C LEU A 72 4.92 12.17 -4.52
N ILE A 73 3.90 12.35 -3.67
CA ILE A 73 2.57 11.77 -3.88
C ILE A 73 1.99 12.09 -5.26
N THR A 74 2.21 13.30 -5.77
CA THR A 74 1.77 13.71 -7.10
C THR A 74 2.45 12.93 -8.23
N ARG A 75 3.71 12.52 -8.05
CA ARG A 75 4.44 11.71 -9.01
C ARG A 75 4.00 10.25 -8.94
N TYR A 76 3.87 9.70 -7.75
CA TYR A 76 3.29 8.36 -7.56
C TYR A 76 1.90 8.26 -8.18
N GLY A 77 1.04 9.25 -7.93
CA GLY A 77 -0.30 9.29 -8.51
C GLY A 77 -0.32 9.38 -10.03
N ALA A 78 0.57 10.20 -10.63
CA ALA A 78 0.71 10.30 -12.09
C ALA A 78 1.16 8.98 -12.70
N ASP A 79 2.10 8.27 -12.05
CA ASP A 79 2.54 6.94 -12.46
C ASP A 79 1.39 5.95 -12.49
N VAL A 80 0.64 5.88 -11.38
CA VAL A 80 -0.50 4.96 -11.26
C VAL A 80 -1.59 5.30 -12.27
N ALA A 81 -1.85 6.59 -12.55
CA ALA A 81 -2.76 7.00 -13.61
C ALA A 81 -2.31 6.51 -14.99
N ALA A 82 -1.00 6.55 -15.28
CA ALA A 82 -0.44 6.03 -16.52
C ALA A 82 -0.59 4.50 -16.61
N VAL A 83 -0.34 3.79 -15.50
CA VAL A 83 -0.56 2.35 -15.43
C VAL A 83 -2.02 2.01 -15.73
N VAL A 84 -3.00 2.63 -15.02
CA VAL A 84 -4.43 2.37 -15.25
C VAL A 84 -4.80 2.59 -16.72
N ARG A 85 -4.39 3.72 -17.32
CA ARG A 85 -4.65 4.01 -18.75
C ARG A 85 -4.04 2.98 -19.70
N SER A 86 -2.92 2.37 -19.31
CA SER A 86 -2.23 1.37 -20.15
C SER A 86 -2.80 -0.02 -20.08
N VAL A 87 -3.36 -0.43 -18.91
CA VAL A 87 -3.73 -1.82 -18.66
C VAL A 87 -5.22 -2.04 -18.46
N ALA A 88 -6.00 -1.03 -18.09
CA ALA A 88 -7.42 -1.17 -17.80
C ALA A 88 -8.27 -0.77 -19.00
N SER A 89 -9.27 -1.58 -19.35
CA SER A 89 -10.23 -1.29 -20.41
C SER A 89 -11.37 -0.36 -19.96
N ARG A 90 -11.52 -0.19 -18.64
CA ARG A 90 -12.52 0.64 -17.96
C ARG A 90 -11.95 1.13 -16.62
N PRO A 91 -12.61 2.08 -15.91
CA PRO A 91 -12.13 2.53 -14.59
C PRO A 91 -11.86 1.35 -13.65
N ALA A 92 -10.74 1.41 -12.91
CA ALA A 92 -10.27 0.33 -12.06
C ALA A 92 -10.77 0.47 -10.62
N VAL A 93 -10.88 -0.64 -9.91
CA VAL A 93 -10.90 -0.66 -8.44
C VAL A 93 -9.46 -0.57 -7.96
N VAL A 94 -9.18 0.29 -6.97
CA VAL A 94 -7.82 0.48 -6.45
C VAL A 94 -7.76 0.07 -4.99
N VAL A 95 -6.82 -0.80 -4.66
CA VAL A 95 -6.53 -1.27 -3.30
C VAL A 95 -5.12 -0.82 -2.94
N GLY A 96 -4.95 -0.12 -1.82
CA GLY A 96 -3.64 0.39 -1.43
C GLY A 96 -3.36 0.30 0.06
N ASN A 97 -2.15 -0.15 0.43
CA ASN A 97 -1.67 -0.13 1.81
C ASN A 97 -0.80 1.10 2.04
N SER A 98 -0.97 1.79 3.18
CA SER A 98 -0.09 2.89 3.61
C SER A 98 0.11 3.96 2.52
N LEU A 99 1.33 4.15 2.01
CA LEU A 99 1.63 5.02 0.86
C LEU A 99 0.73 4.71 -0.33
N GLY A 100 0.55 3.42 -0.67
CA GLY A 100 -0.35 2.99 -1.74
C GLY A 100 -1.79 3.42 -1.52
N GLY A 101 -2.24 3.46 -0.25
CA GLY A 101 -3.55 4.00 0.12
C GLY A 101 -3.65 5.51 -0.11
N VAL A 102 -2.60 6.28 0.22
CA VAL A 102 -2.57 7.73 -0.08
C VAL A 102 -2.50 7.99 -1.59
N VAL A 103 -1.79 7.15 -2.35
CA VAL A 103 -1.77 7.22 -3.83
C VAL A 103 -3.16 6.93 -4.41
N ALA A 104 -3.86 5.91 -3.89
CA ALA A 104 -5.23 5.60 -4.30
C ALA A 104 -6.20 6.75 -3.98
N TRP A 105 -6.08 7.37 -2.82
CA TRP A 105 -6.82 8.57 -2.44
C TRP A 105 -6.57 9.72 -3.39
N TRP A 106 -5.30 10.05 -3.66
CA TRP A 106 -4.91 11.10 -4.58
C TRP A 106 -5.47 10.85 -5.99
N LEU A 107 -5.41 9.61 -6.46
CA LEU A 107 -5.94 9.21 -7.77
C LEU A 107 -7.46 9.40 -7.82
N ALA A 108 -8.17 9.02 -6.76
CA ALA A 108 -9.62 9.20 -6.64
C ALA A 108 -10.06 10.67 -6.68
N GLN A 109 -9.24 11.58 -6.16
CA GLN A 109 -9.48 13.03 -6.22
C GLN A 109 -9.11 13.62 -7.59
N SER A 110 -7.93 13.29 -8.11
CA SER A 110 -7.35 13.96 -9.29
C SER A 110 -7.79 13.34 -10.61
N HIS A 111 -8.15 12.05 -10.61
CA HIS A 111 -8.54 11.27 -11.79
C HIS A 111 -9.75 10.36 -11.50
N PRO A 112 -10.90 10.92 -11.08
CA PRO A 112 -12.09 10.12 -10.75
C PRO A 112 -12.64 9.33 -11.95
N ASP A 113 -12.27 9.71 -13.17
CA ASP A 113 -12.58 8.99 -14.41
C ASP A 113 -11.83 7.66 -14.54
N LEU A 114 -10.74 7.47 -13.79
CA LEU A 114 -9.93 6.24 -13.81
C LEU A 114 -10.27 5.26 -12.69
N VAL A 115 -11.08 5.66 -11.70
CA VAL A 115 -11.31 4.88 -10.48
C VAL A 115 -12.81 4.64 -10.28
N THR A 116 -13.19 3.37 -10.11
CA THR A 116 -14.56 2.99 -9.73
C THR A 116 -14.79 3.10 -8.24
N ALA A 117 -13.85 2.59 -7.44
CA ALA A 117 -13.88 2.60 -5.98
C ALA A 117 -12.46 2.40 -5.43
N ALA A 118 -12.19 2.78 -4.18
CA ALA A 118 -10.90 2.58 -3.53
C ALA A 118 -11.03 1.94 -2.14
N LEU A 119 -10.17 0.95 -1.84
CA LEU A 119 -9.97 0.40 -0.51
C LEU A 119 -8.57 0.77 -0.03
N LEU A 120 -8.51 1.42 1.12
CA LEU A 120 -7.30 1.98 1.68
C LEU A 120 -6.98 1.26 2.99
N GLU A 121 -5.89 0.52 3.03
CA GLU A 121 -5.44 -0.14 4.25
C GLU A 121 -4.52 0.80 5.02
N ASP A 122 -5.00 1.25 6.16
CA ASP A 122 -4.34 2.08 7.16
C ASP A 122 -3.50 3.24 6.58
N PRO A 123 -4.12 4.12 5.74
CA PRO A 123 -3.42 5.15 5.00
C PRO A 123 -3.11 6.38 5.89
N PRO A 124 -1.87 6.93 5.91
CA PRO A 124 -1.54 8.16 6.63
C PRO A 124 -2.07 9.42 5.90
N LEU A 125 -3.39 9.51 5.66
CA LEU A 125 -4.02 10.57 4.84
C LEU A 125 -3.82 11.97 5.42
N LEU A 126 -3.76 12.08 6.74
CA LEU A 126 -3.68 13.34 7.47
C LEU A 126 -2.29 13.60 8.07
N ALA A 127 -1.26 12.84 7.66
CA ALA A 127 0.10 12.97 8.18
C ALA A 127 0.66 14.39 8.05
N GLY A 128 0.33 15.11 6.98
CA GLY A 128 0.73 16.52 6.79
C GLY A 128 -0.03 17.53 7.67
N GLU A 129 -1.15 17.12 8.28
CA GLU A 129 -1.99 17.94 9.17
C GLU A 129 -1.86 17.51 10.65
N THR A 130 -1.02 16.51 10.91
CA THR A 130 -0.86 15.86 12.22
C THR A 130 -0.01 16.72 13.16
N PRO A 131 -0.36 16.81 14.46
CA PRO A 131 0.46 17.51 15.45
C PRO A 131 1.92 17.01 15.46
N GLU A 132 2.89 17.89 15.74
CA GLU A 132 4.33 17.58 15.76
C GLU A 132 4.67 16.33 16.59
N THR A 133 3.95 16.08 17.70
CA THR A 133 4.12 14.91 18.57
C THR A 133 3.79 13.57 17.87
N GLU A 134 2.81 13.56 16.99
CA GLU A 134 2.46 12.36 16.21
C GLU A 134 3.34 12.23 14.97
N ALA A 135 3.65 13.33 14.30
CA ALA A 135 4.61 13.37 13.20
C ALA A 135 5.99 12.85 13.64
N GLY A 136 6.39 13.08 14.89
CA GLY A 136 7.59 12.51 15.50
C GLY A 136 7.61 10.99 15.50
N ARG A 137 6.48 10.34 15.83
CA ARG A 137 6.39 8.85 15.83
C ARG A 137 6.62 8.25 14.44
N PHE A 138 6.09 8.86 13.38
CA PHE A 138 6.34 8.41 12.01
C PHE A 138 7.80 8.55 11.64
N ARG A 139 8.44 9.67 12.00
CA ARG A 139 9.88 9.88 11.78
C ARG A 139 10.72 8.81 12.48
N ASP A 140 10.42 8.48 13.73
CA ASP A 140 11.15 7.47 14.51
C ASP A 140 11.04 6.08 13.87
N VAL A 141 9.84 5.70 13.38
CA VAL A 141 9.64 4.45 12.64
C VAL A 141 10.49 4.42 11.37
N PHE A 142 10.48 5.50 10.56
CA PHE A 142 11.26 5.53 9.32
C PHE A 142 12.76 5.61 9.58
N HIS A 143 13.23 6.23 10.64
CA HIS A 143 14.64 6.13 11.06
C HIS A 143 15.02 4.70 11.43
N ALA A 144 14.16 3.98 12.15
CA ALA A 144 14.41 2.57 12.46
C ALA A 144 14.45 1.71 11.18
N VAL A 145 13.51 1.92 10.24
CA VAL A 145 13.51 1.24 8.93
C VAL A 145 14.78 1.56 8.15
N GLN A 146 15.19 2.83 8.10
CA GLN A 146 16.44 3.26 7.45
C GLN A 146 17.63 2.53 8.03
N SER A 147 17.73 2.43 9.36
CA SER A 147 18.81 1.72 10.02
C SER A 147 18.89 0.25 9.65
N VAL A 148 17.74 -0.44 9.59
CA VAL A 148 17.67 -1.86 9.16
C VAL A 148 18.15 -2.04 7.73
N ILE A 149 17.72 -1.15 6.81
CA ILE A 149 18.12 -1.20 5.40
C ILE A 149 19.63 -0.97 5.26
N LEU A 150 20.17 0.06 5.92
CA LEU A 150 21.59 0.41 5.83
C LEU A 150 22.47 -0.67 6.47
N GLU A 151 22.09 -1.20 7.64
CA GLU A 151 22.78 -2.33 8.28
C GLU A 151 22.78 -3.57 7.38
N GLY A 152 21.65 -3.91 6.80
CA GLY A 152 21.55 -5.04 5.86
C GLY A 152 22.50 -4.89 4.66
N ARG A 153 22.60 -3.67 4.09
CA ARG A 153 23.51 -3.36 2.98
C ARG A 153 24.98 -3.40 3.40
N GLU A 154 25.32 -2.82 4.54
CA GLU A 154 26.70 -2.82 5.07
C GLU A 154 27.19 -4.25 5.33
N ARG A 155 26.34 -5.11 5.86
CA ARG A 155 26.63 -6.52 6.12
C ARG A 155 26.55 -7.40 4.89
N GLY A 156 26.06 -6.89 3.77
CA GLY A 156 25.86 -7.66 2.54
C GLY A 156 24.87 -8.81 2.67
N LEU A 157 23.82 -8.63 3.49
CA LEU A 157 22.83 -9.67 3.74
C LEU A 157 22.04 -9.99 2.45
N SER A 158 21.87 -11.29 2.17
CA SER A 158 20.90 -11.77 1.20
C SER A 158 19.46 -11.43 1.63
N GLU A 159 18.49 -11.58 0.72
CA GLU A 159 17.07 -11.37 1.06
C GLU A 159 16.60 -12.30 2.19
N GLU A 160 17.05 -13.56 2.19
CA GLU A 160 16.70 -14.53 3.23
C GLU A 160 17.31 -14.16 4.59
N GLU A 161 18.60 -13.77 4.62
CA GLU A 161 19.27 -13.34 5.84
C GLU A 161 18.66 -12.04 6.38
N LEU A 162 18.27 -11.10 5.49
CA LEU A 162 17.58 -9.88 5.87
C LEU A 162 16.18 -10.16 6.44
N ALA A 163 15.43 -11.12 5.86
CA ALA A 163 14.14 -11.56 6.41
C ALA A 163 14.31 -12.15 7.80
N GLY A 164 15.33 -13.00 8.01
CA GLY A 164 15.69 -13.52 9.33
C GLY A 164 16.06 -12.42 10.33
N HIS A 165 16.82 -11.41 9.89
CA HIS A 165 17.15 -10.26 10.73
C HIS A 165 15.89 -9.44 11.10
N ILE A 166 15.05 -9.10 10.13
CA ILE A 166 13.78 -8.41 10.34
C ILE A 166 12.89 -9.15 11.32
N ALA A 167 12.82 -10.48 11.21
CA ALA A 167 12.01 -11.32 12.10
C ALA A 167 12.38 -11.19 13.59
N THR A 168 13.62 -10.81 13.91
CA THR A 168 14.07 -10.61 15.30
C THR A 168 13.72 -9.25 15.88
N ILE A 169 13.31 -8.29 15.06
CA ILE A 169 13.06 -6.91 15.47
C ILE A 169 11.78 -6.82 16.30
N ARG A 170 11.83 -6.02 17.37
CA ARG A 170 10.69 -5.64 18.21
C ARG A 170 10.45 -4.14 18.07
N TRP A 171 9.27 -3.77 17.60
CA TRP A 171 8.86 -2.36 17.57
C TRP A 171 8.01 -2.05 18.79
N GLY A 172 8.66 -1.72 19.90
CA GLY A 172 8.02 -1.39 21.16
C GLY A 172 8.91 -1.71 22.38
N PRO A 173 8.37 -1.51 23.60
CA PRO A 173 9.10 -1.78 24.82
C PRO A 173 9.45 -3.28 24.98
N PRO A 174 10.38 -3.61 25.89
CA PRO A 174 10.70 -5.00 26.19
C PRO A 174 9.43 -5.82 26.51
N GLY A 175 9.33 -7.00 25.87
CA GLY A 175 8.16 -7.88 26.01
C GLY A 175 7.14 -7.77 24.87
N THR A 176 7.21 -6.76 23.99
CA THR A 176 6.43 -6.78 22.73
C THR A 176 6.84 -7.95 21.85
N PRO A 177 5.89 -8.55 21.09
CA PRO A 177 6.22 -9.58 20.10
C PRO A 177 7.23 -9.08 19.05
N THR A 178 8.05 -9.98 18.51
CA THR A 178 8.90 -9.70 17.35
C THR A 178 8.08 -9.61 16.07
N LEU A 179 8.65 -9.01 15.02
CA LEU A 179 8.01 -9.03 13.70
C LEU A 179 7.81 -10.47 13.19
N GLY A 180 8.70 -11.40 13.51
CA GLY A 180 8.56 -12.83 13.18
C GLY A 180 7.38 -13.52 13.89
N GLU A 181 7.02 -13.06 15.09
CA GLU A 181 5.84 -13.54 15.81
C GLU A 181 4.54 -12.92 15.27
N LEU A 182 4.59 -11.70 14.75
CA LEU A 182 3.42 -10.95 14.26
C LEU A 182 3.10 -11.21 12.79
N LEU A 183 4.12 -11.19 11.92
CA LEU A 183 3.95 -11.24 10.48
C LEU A 183 3.98 -12.67 9.95
N THR A 184 3.33 -12.89 8.84
CA THR A 184 3.42 -14.14 8.07
C THR A 184 4.80 -14.31 7.45
N ASP A 185 5.18 -15.53 7.08
CA ASP A 185 6.49 -15.81 6.47
C ASP A 185 6.64 -15.11 5.12
N ASP A 186 5.58 -15.10 4.31
CA ASP A 186 5.54 -14.36 3.06
C ASP A 186 5.59 -12.83 3.28
N GLY A 187 4.93 -12.31 4.32
CA GLY A 187 5.02 -10.90 4.73
C GLY A 187 6.45 -10.47 5.08
N LEU A 188 7.19 -11.32 5.82
CA LEU A 188 8.61 -11.08 6.12
C LEU A 188 9.48 -11.14 4.86
N ALA A 189 9.24 -12.13 4.00
CA ALA A 189 10.00 -12.28 2.75
C ALA A 189 9.76 -11.11 1.79
N THR A 190 8.51 -10.62 1.66
CA THR A 190 8.20 -9.46 0.81
C THR A 190 8.76 -8.16 1.40
N MET A 191 8.80 -8.02 2.72
CA MET A 191 9.44 -6.88 3.39
C MET A 191 10.95 -6.87 3.11
N ALA A 192 11.64 -8.01 3.26
CA ALA A 192 13.07 -8.14 2.97
C ALA A 192 13.37 -7.85 1.49
N PHE A 193 12.57 -8.39 0.56
CA PHE A 193 12.67 -8.09 -0.87
C PHE A 193 12.56 -6.60 -1.15
N GLY A 194 11.57 -5.93 -0.54
CA GLY A 194 11.35 -4.49 -0.70
C GLY A 194 12.54 -3.68 -0.16
N TYR A 195 13.00 -3.95 1.06
CA TYR A 195 14.12 -3.24 1.70
C TYR A 195 15.44 -3.42 0.94
N HIS A 196 15.67 -4.61 0.39
CA HIS A 196 16.89 -4.89 -0.38
C HIS A 196 16.97 -4.02 -1.65
N ARG A 197 15.82 -3.70 -2.26
CA ARG A 197 15.71 -2.97 -3.55
C ARG A 197 15.28 -1.52 -3.44
N LEU A 198 14.98 -1.04 -2.25
CA LEU A 198 14.47 0.31 -2.05
C LEU A 198 15.54 1.37 -2.38
N ASP A 199 15.18 2.42 -3.12
CA ASP A 199 15.99 3.64 -3.10
C ASP A 199 15.87 4.30 -1.73
N ILE A 200 17.01 4.57 -1.09
CA ILE A 200 17.02 5.15 0.26
C ILE A 200 16.37 6.54 0.31
N GLY A 201 16.41 7.29 -0.79
CA GLY A 201 15.74 8.58 -0.91
C GLY A 201 14.22 8.54 -0.72
N VAL A 202 13.59 7.35 -0.86
CA VAL A 202 12.18 7.15 -0.50
C VAL A 202 11.98 7.31 1.01
N ILE A 203 12.89 6.74 1.80
CA ILE A 203 12.85 6.85 3.26
C ILE A 203 13.14 8.28 3.72
N ASP A 204 14.09 8.97 3.06
CA ASP A 204 14.41 10.37 3.37
C ASP A 204 13.16 11.25 3.20
N GLY A 205 12.40 11.08 2.10
CA GLY A 205 11.16 11.79 1.86
C GLY A 205 10.01 11.43 2.82
N ALA A 206 10.02 10.21 3.38
CA ALA A 206 9.08 9.82 4.42
C ALA A 206 9.45 10.43 5.79
N ILE A 207 10.74 10.54 6.11
CA ILE A 207 11.26 11.16 7.34
C ILE A 207 10.98 12.67 7.37
N ASP A 208 11.26 13.38 6.27
CA ASP A 208 11.09 14.83 6.19
C ASP A 208 9.65 15.27 5.85
N GLY A 209 8.77 14.32 5.52
CA GLY A 209 7.37 14.55 5.18
C GLY A 209 7.12 15.05 3.76
N SER A 210 8.17 15.24 2.96
CA SER A 210 8.04 15.77 1.58
C SER A 210 7.24 14.84 0.66
N THR A 211 7.30 13.53 0.87
CA THR A 211 6.54 12.54 0.09
C THR A 211 5.03 12.83 0.10
N LEU A 212 4.47 13.17 1.26
CA LEU A 212 3.03 13.39 1.45
C LEU A 212 2.63 14.87 1.51
N ALA A 213 3.55 15.81 1.31
CA ALA A 213 3.29 17.25 1.47
C ALA A 213 2.13 17.79 0.63
N ALA A 214 1.82 17.17 -0.51
CA ALA A 214 0.69 17.53 -1.37
C ALA A 214 -0.55 16.63 -1.17
N ALA A 215 -0.53 15.71 -0.20
CA ALA A 215 -1.73 14.94 0.16
C ALA A 215 -2.67 15.84 0.96
N GLU A 216 -3.97 15.80 0.62
CA GLU A 216 -4.99 16.59 1.32
C GLU A 216 -6.32 15.83 1.34
N THR A 217 -7.17 16.17 2.29
CA THR A 217 -8.47 15.50 2.49
C THR A 217 -9.66 16.46 2.39
N ARG A 218 -9.43 17.71 2.05
CA ARG A 218 -10.47 18.78 2.00
C ARG A 218 -11.33 18.70 0.75
N THR A 219 -10.72 18.34 -0.39
CA THR A 219 -11.46 18.13 -1.65
C THR A 219 -12.31 16.85 -1.53
N PRO A 220 -13.65 16.93 -1.65
CA PRO A 220 -14.51 15.75 -1.54
C PRO A 220 -14.20 14.72 -2.61
N VAL A 221 -14.16 13.43 -2.20
CA VAL A 221 -14.09 12.29 -3.11
C VAL A 221 -15.51 11.86 -3.43
N ALA A 222 -15.87 11.82 -4.74
CA ALA A 222 -17.22 11.51 -5.19
C ALA A 222 -17.48 10.00 -5.37
N LEU A 223 -16.43 9.17 -5.36
CA LEU A 223 -16.53 7.73 -5.54
C LEU A 223 -16.51 7.00 -4.18
N PRO A 224 -16.96 5.73 -4.13
CA PRO A 224 -16.91 4.93 -2.91
C PRO A 224 -15.48 4.71 -2.42
N VAL A 225 -15.24 5.00 -1.15
CA VAL A 225 -13.96 4.72 -0.48
C VAL A 225 -14.22 3.99 0.83
N VAL A 226 -13.48 2.92 1.05
CA VAL A 226 -13.45 2.17 2.32
C VAL A 226 -12.04 2.27 2.90
N VAL A 227 -11.92 2.73 4.13
CA VAL A 227 -10.67 2.67 4.91
C VAL A 227 -10.74 1.46 5.85
N VAL A 228 -9.80 0.54 5.71
CA VAL A 228 -9.57 -0.56 6.66
C VAL A 228 -8.45 -0.12 7.58
N ALA A 229 -8.80 0.42 8.73
CA ALA A 229 -7.86 1.01 9.69
C ALA A 229 -7.32 -0.02 10.68
N ALA A 230 -6.06 0.12 11.07
CA ALA A 230 -5.45 -0.63 12.16
C ALA A 230 -5.93 -0.11 13.54
N ASP A 231 -5.54 -0.81 14.61
CA ASP A 231 -5.84 -0.41 15.98
C ASP A 231 -4.86 0.67 16.46
N ASP A 232 -5.37 1.76 17.01
CA ASP A 232 -4.56 2.85 17.55
C ASP A 232 -3.55 2.36 18.60
N ALA A 233 -3.96 1.41 19.45
CA ALA A 233 -3.10 0.84 20.49
C ALA A 233 -1.97 -0.02 19.92
N ALA A 234 -2.12 -0.51 18.67
CA ALA A 234 -1.11 -1.31 17.97
C ALA A 234 -0.33 -0.50 16.91
N GLY A 235 -0.49 0.83 16.90
CA GLY A 235 0.31 1.74 16.07
C GLY A 235 -0.29 2.01 14.69
N ALA A 236 -1.60 2.21 14.60
CA ALA A 236 -2.27 2.65 13.37
C ALA A 236 -1.62 3.91 12.78
N ALA A 237 -1.55 3.96 11.46
CA ALA A 237 -1.18 5.16 10.72
C ALA A 237 -2.40 6.07 10.46
N PHE A 238 -3.60 5.47 10.46
CA PHE A 238 -4.88 6.18 10.41
C PHE A 238 -5.58 6.03 11.76
N SER A 239 -5.45 7.04 12.61
CA SER A 239 -5.96 7.03 13.98
C SER A 239 -7.48 7.25 14.04
N THR A 240 -8.09 6.98 15.20
CA THR A 240 -9.49 7.36 15.47
C THR A 240 -9.69 8.88 15.37
N GLY A 241 -8.68 9.68 15.75
CA GLY A 241 -8.70 11.14 15.57
C GLY A 241 -8.68 11.55 14.09
N ASP A 242 -8.01 10.78 13.22
CA ASP A 242 -8.03 11.00 11.77
C ASP A 242 -9.41 10.63 11.18
N GLU A 243 -10.01 9.54 11.64
CA GLU A 243 -11.37 9.14 11.27
C GLU A 243 -12.39 10.26 11.58
N GLU A 244 -12.35 10.81 12.79
CA GLU A 244 -13.22 11.93 13.19
C GLU A 244 -12.99 13.19 12.34
N ARG A 245 -11.74 13.46 11.93
CA ARG A 245 -11.41 14.60 11.04
C ARG A 245 -11.89 14.35 9.63
N LEU A 246 -11.64 13.16 9.10
CA LEU A 246 -12.04 12.77 7.75
C LEU A 246 -13.57 12.81 7.60
N ALA A 247 -14.34 12.30 8.56
CA ALA A 247 -15.79 12.26 8.54
C ALA A 247 -16.45 13.64 8.40
N ARG A 248 -15.78 14.72 8.86
CA ARG A 248 -16.31 16.10 8.71
C ARG A 248 -16.26 16.62 7.28
N GLY A 249 -15.29 16.15 6.48
CA GLY A 249 -15.10 16.59 5.09
C GLY A 249 -15.50 15.56 4.05
N GLN A 250 -15.58 14.29 4.45
CA GLN A 250 -15.75 13.14 3.57
C GLN A 250 -16.85 12.19 4.10
N PRO A 251 -18.12 12.61 4.12
CA PRO A 251 -19.19 11.84 4.77
C PRO A 251 -19.54 10.52 4.08
N THR A 252 -19.04 10.29 2.87
CA THR A 252 -19.27 9.08 2.08
C THR A 252 -18.16 8.04 2.25
N VAL A 253 -17.10 8.35 2.97
CA VAL A 253 -16.02 7.40 3.26
C VAL A 253 -16.45 6.50 4.39
N GLU A 254 -16.43 5.19 4.13
CA GLU A 254 -16.64 4.17 5.16
C GLU A 254 -15.32 3.85 5.85
N VAL A 255 -15.32 3.77 7.18
CA VAL A 255 -14.15 3.34 7.96
C VAL A 255 -14.51 2.10 8.75
N VAL A 256 -13.68 1.06 8.63
CA VAL A 256 -13.76 -0.16 9.43
C VAL A 256 -12.43 -0.38 10.13
N ARG A 257 -12.45 -0.62 11.45
CA ARG A 257 -11.25 -0.79 12.25
C ARG A 257 -11.06 -2.24 12.65
N VAL A 258 -9.85 -2.78 12.42
CA VAL A 258 -9.49 -4.15 12.79
C VAL A 258 -8.80 -4.12 14.16
N ALA A 259 -9.55 -4.46 15.20
CA ALA A 259 -9.06 -4.42 16.58
C ALA A 259 -7.82 -5.31 16.79
N GLY A 260 -6.81 -4.80 17.51
CA GLY A 260 -5.55 -5.47 17.79
C GLY A 260 -4.58 -5.56 16.61
N SER A 261 -4.95 -5.10 15.42
CA SER A 261 -4.05 -5.14 14.26
C SER A 261 -3.08 -3.95 14.24
N GLY A 262 -1.85 -4.19 13.82
CA GLY A 262 -0.91 -3.14 13.45
C GLY A 262 -1.05 -2.71 11.99
N HIS A 263 -0.21 -1.77 11.58
CA HIS A 263 -0.22 -1.04 10.31
C HIS A 263 -0.30 -1.91 9.03
N ARG A 264 0.30 -3.10 9.01
CA ARG A 264 0.29 -4.03 7.86
C ARG A 264 -0.70 -5.16 8.11
N ILE A 265 -2.00 -4.87 8.10
CA ILE A 265 -3.08 -5.79 8.51
C ILE A 265 -3.02 -7.09 7.67
N HIS A 266 -2.84 -6.94 6.34
CA HIS A 266 -2.78 -8.06 5.39
C HIS A 266 -1.58 -8.99 5.60
N ASP A 267 -0.50 -8.52 6.22
CA ASP A 267 0.69 -9.32 6.52
C ASP A 267 0.67 -9.94 7.93
N MET A 268 -0.29 -9.55 8.79
CA MET A 268 -0.34 -10.06 10.16
C MET A 268 -1.03 -11.42 10.23
N ARG A 269 -0.37 -12.42 10.83
CA ARG A 269 -0.89 -13.79 11.01
C ARG A 269 -2.29 -13.81 11.62
N ALA A 270 -2.51 -12.99 12.65
CA ALA A 270 -3.77 -12.95 13.40
C ALA A 270 -4.89 -12.16 12.70
N HIS A 271 -4.58 -11.33 11.70
CA HIS A 271 -5.52 -10.35 11.15
C HIS A 271 -5.72 -10.44 9.64
N ARG A 272 -4.88 -11.22 8.92
CA ARG A 272 -5.00 -11.42 7.46
C ARG A 272 -6.40 -11.88 7.05
N GLU A 273 -7.00 -12.81 7.80
CA GLU A 273 -8.35 -13.30 7.52
C GLU A 273 -9.39 -12.19 7.60
N ALA A 274 -9.31 -11.32 8.62
CA ALA A 274 -10.22 -10.19 8.78
C ALA A 274 -10.07 -9.21 7.60
N PHE A 275 -8.81 -8.89 7.21
CA PHE A 275 -8.55 -8.06 6.02
C PHE A 275 -9.11 -8.71 4.75
N THR A 276 -8.87 -10.00 4.53
CA THR A 276 -9.40 -10.79 3.40
C THR A 276 -10.92 -10.69 3.32
N GLY A 277 -11.62 -10.78 4.46
CA GLY A 277 -13.07 -10.64 4.53
C GLY A 277 -13.56 -9.24 4.15
N HIS A 278 -12.86 -8.16 4.56
CA HIS A 278 -13.19 -6.79 4.14
C HIS A 278 -12.92 -6.58 2.65
N LEU A 279 -11.77 -7.03 2.17
CA LEU A 279 -11.40 -6.96 0.76
C LEU A 279 -12.39 -7.73 -0.12
N GLY A 280 -12.80 -8.94 0.28
CA GLY A 280 -13.76 -9.75 -0.47
C GLY A 280 -15.09 -9.03 -0.65
N ARG A 281 -15.71 -8.55 0.43
CA ARG A 281 -16.96 -7.77 0.34
C ARG A 281 -16.85 -6.54 -0.55
N PHE A 282 -15.71 -5.85 -0.48
CA PHE A 282 -15.44 -4.69 -1.31
C PHE A 282 -15.33 -5.07 -2.79
N LEU A 283 -14.57 -6.12 -3.12
CA LEU A 283 -14.41 -6.60 -4.50
C LEU A 283 -15.71 -7.13 -5.09
N ASP A 284 -16.51 -7.85 -4.31
CA ASP A 284 -17.82 -8.35 -4.76
C ASP A 284 -18.78 -7.22 -5.11
N THR A 285 -18.63 -6.07 -4.45
CA THR A 285 -19.47 -4.89 -4.69
C THR A 285 -19.01 -4.09 -5.91
N TYR A 286 -17.71 -3.85 -6.05
CA TYR A 286 -17.16 -2.86 -7.01
C TYR A 286 -16.36 -3.46 -8.17
N ALA A 287 -15.95 -4.72 -8.06
CA ALA A 287 -15.31 -5.51 -9.10
C ALA A 287 -15.86 -6.94 -9.07
N PRO A 288 -17.19 -7.16 -9.29
CA PRO A 288 -17.77 -8.48 -9.22
C PRO A 288 -17.09 -9.44 -10.19
N GLU A 289 -17.09 -10.74 -9.83
CA GLU A 289 -16.59 -11.80 -10.70
C GLU A 289 -17.40 -11.82 -12.00
N GLU A 290 -16.74 -11.57 -13.11
CA GLU A 290 -17.37 -11.76 -14.43
C GLU A 290 -17.26 -13.24 -14.81
N LEU A 291 -18.35 -13.97 -14.61
CA LEU A 291 -18.47 -15.33 -15.15
C LEU A 291 -18.34 -15.25 -16.67
N ALA A 292 -17.37 -15.96 -17.25
CA ALA A 292 -17.24 -16.07 -18.69
C ALA A 292 -18.63 -16.42 -19.26
N ALA A 293 -19.15 -15.53 -20.11
CA ALA A 293 -20.44 -15.74 -20.76
C ALA A 293 -20.40 -17.13 -21.41
N GLY A 294 -21.29 -18.03 -20.96
CA GLY A 294 -21.22 -19.46 -21.15
C GLY A 294 -20.85 -19.88 -22.57
N GLN A 295 -19.90 -20.81 -22.63
CA GLN A 295 -19.65 -21.65 -23.80
C GLN A 295 -20.83 -22.60 -24.03
#